data_2a1fd8ecd415b99647e40d8a24768d20
#
_entry.id   2a1fd8ecd415b99647e40d8a24768d20
#
_cell.length_a   1.000
_cell.length_b   1.000
_cell.length_c   1.000
_cell.angle_alpha   90.00
_cell.angle_beta   90.00
_cell.angle_gamma   90.00
#
_symmetry.space_group_name_H-M   'P 1'
#
loop_
_entity.id
_entity.type
_entity.pdbx_description
1 polymer ?
#
loop_
_entity_poly.entity_id
_entity_poly.type
_entity_poly.pdbx_seq_one_letter_code
_entity_poly.pdbx_strand_id
1 'polypeptide(L)'
;PKEGPCVFVGNHRSYYDIPLLLASLDKPHGILAKEELEKIPLLNRWMKLLGCVFVKRDDIRASVKALNDATAIVESGKSFVIFPEGTRYKGEEGGAGEFKAGAFRIAIKTGAPVVPVAISGARGLFEAHGNRATPGSIHIRILPPIRTVGMSKAEQKQLPEAVRQTILAQL
;
A
#
# COMPACT_ATOMS: atom_id res chain seq x y z
N PRO A 1 12.24 2.33 9.00
CA PRO A 1 12.55 2.48 10.43
C PRO A 1 12.57 1.13 11.14
N LYS A 2 13.60 0.88 11.96
CA LYS A 2 13.68 -0.38 12.75
C LYS A 2 12.66 -0.38 13.90
N GLU A 3 12.40 0.79 14.48
CA GLU A 3 11.49 0.97 15.61
C GLU A 3 10.20 1.68 15.20
N GLY A 4 9.13 1.43 15.95
CA GLY A 4 7.82 2.03 15.75
C GLY A 4 7.08 1.60 14.49
N PRO A 5 5.79 1.94 14.37
CA PRO A 5 5.00 1.66 13.19
C PRO A 5 5.38 2.60 12.04
N CYS A 6 5.13 2.16 10.81
CA CYS A 6 5.24 2.98 9.62
C CYS A 6 4.11 2.66 8.63
N VAL A 7 3.85 3.57 7.70
CA VAL A 7 2.91 3.36 6.61
C VAL A 7 3.71 3.13 5.33
N PHE A 8 3.71 1.89 4.86
CA PHE A 8 4.29 1.52 3.58
C PHE A 8 3.36 1.95 2.45
N VAL A 9 3.88 2.68 1.50
CA VAL A 9 3.13 3.18 0.34
C VAL A 9 3.75 2.63 -0.93
N GLY A 10 3.02 1.76 -1.62
CA GLY A 10 3.49 1.10 -2.84
C GLY A 10 2.70 1.48 -4.09
N ASN A 11 3.32 1.32 -5.26
CA ASN A 11 2.61 1.26 -6.53
C ASN A 11 1.94 -0.11 -6.69
N HIS A 12 0.79 -0.16 -7.35
CA HIS A 12 -0.02 -1.38 -7.46
C HIS A 12 -0.26 -1.75 -8.92
N ARG A 13 0.33 -2.85 -9.36
CA ARG A 13 0.22 -3.33 -10.74
C ARG A 13 -0.24 -4.79 -10.86
N SER A 14 0.00 -5.59 -9.83
CA SER A 14 -0.21 -7.05 -9.87
C SER A 14 -0.93 -7.58 -8.64
N TYR A 15 -1.57 -8.72 -8.78
CA TYR A 15 -2.03 -9.52 -7.64
C TYR A 15 -0.86 -10.00 -6.77
N TYR A 16 0.34 -10.16 -7.36
CA TYR A 16 1.55 -10.58 -6.63
C TYR A 16 2.10 -9.51 -5.70
N ASP A 17 1.76 -8.22 -5.87
CA ASP A 17 2.28 -7.15 -5.02
C ASP A 17 2.00 -7.42 -3.52
N ILE A 18 0.80 -7.93 -3.20
CA ILE A 18 0.39 -8.18 -1.81
C ILE A 18 1.19 -9.32 -1.17
N PRO A 19 1.21 -10.56 -1.71
CA PRO A 19 1.98 -11.64 -1.11
C PRO A 19 3.48 -11.38 -1.08
N LEU A 20 4.00 -10.64 -2.07
CA LEU A 20 5.41 -10.25 -2.09
C LEU A 20 5.76 -9.28 -0.96
N LEU A 21 4.94 -8.26 -0.72
CA LEU A 21 5.15 -7.36 0.41
C LEU A 21 5.02 -8.08 1.76
N LEU A 22 4.05 -9.01 1.88
CA LEU A 22 3.90 -9.83 3.09
C LEU A 22 5.16 -10.66 3.37
N ALA A 23 5.84 -11.15 2.32
CA ALA A 23 7.06 -11.94 2.46
C ALA A 23 8.34 -11.09 2.62
N SER A 24 8.33 -9.82 2.18
CA SER A 24 9.54 -8.99 2.09
C SER A 24 9.67 -7.96 3.20
N LEU A 25 8.60 -7.66 3.92
CA LEU A 25 8.62 -6.66 4.99
C LEU A 25 8.85 -7.34 6.36
N ASP A 26 9.91 -6.94 7.05
CA ASP A 26 10.33 -7.50 8.34
C ASP A 26 9.44 -7.10 9.53
N LYS A 27 8.37 -6.32 9.28
CA LYS A 27 7.47 -5.83 10.33
C LYS A 27 6.07 -6.41 10.19
N PRO A 28 5.40 -6.75 11.31
CA PRO A 28 3.96 -7.06 11.28
C PRO A 28 3.18 -5.88 10.69
N HIS A 29 2.39 -6.15 9.66
CA HIS A 29 1.65 -5.10 8.97
C HIS A 29 0.30 -5.60 8.47
N GLY A 30 -0.69 -4.71 8.53
CA GLY A 30 -1.97 -4.87 7.87
C GLY A 30 -1.92 -4.30 6.45
N ILE A 31 -2.90 -4.66 5.64
CA ILE A 31 -3.07 -4.16 4.26
C ILE A 31 -4.51 -3.73 4.04
N LEU A 32 -4.71 -2.67 3.27
CA LEU A 32 -6.04 -2.31 2.78
C LEU A 32 -6.42 -3.23 1.61
N ALA A 33 -7.38 -4.12 1.85
CA ALA A 33 -7.77 -5.17 0.93
C ALA A 33 -9.18 -4.93 0.34
N LYS A 34 -9.48 -5.53 -0.81
CA LYS A 34 -10.79 -5.46 -1.44
C LYS A 34 -11.81 -6.30 -0.65
N GLU A 35 -13.06 -5.78 -0.46
CA GLU A 35 -14.12 -6.43 0.31
C GLU A 35 -14.42 -7.87 -0.15
N GLU A 36 -14.34 -8.14 -1.45
CA GLU A 36 -14.64 -9.48 -1.98
C GLU A 36 -13.71 -10.58 -1.41
N LEU A 37 -12.50 -10.21 -0.99
CA LEU A 37 -11.58 -11.16 -0.35
C LEU A 37 -12.09 -11.58 1.04
N GLU A 38 -12.92 -10.76 1.68
CA GLU A 38 -13.55 -11.11 2.95
C GLU A 38 -14.51 -12.31 2.82
N LYS A 39 -15.04 -12.56 1.64
CA LYS A 39 -15.95 -13.67 1.37
C LYS A 39 -15.27 -15.02 1.18
N ILE A 40 -13.94 -15.06 1.09
CA ILE A 40 -13.17 -16.29 0.88
C ILE A 40 -12.85 -16.89 2.25
N PRO A 41 -13.43 -18.08 2.59
CA PRO A 41 -13.13 -18.77 3.84
C PRO A 41 -11.61 -19.02 4.00
N LEU A 42 -11.13 -19.11 5.23
CA LEU A 42 -9.72 -19.26 5.61
C LEU A 42 -8.87 -18.03 5.27
N LEU A 43 -8.91 -17.51 4.03
CA LEU A 43 -8.19 -16.30 3.63
C LEU A 43 -8.64 -15.09 4.47
N ASN A 44 -9.94 -14.88 4.59
CA ASN A 44 -10.53 -13.85 5.45
C ASN A 44 -9.99 -13.92 6.89
N ARG A 45 -10.04 -15.12 7.50
CA ARG A 45 -9.57 -15.32 8.86
C ARG A 45 -8.08 -14.99 9.01
N TRP A 46 -7.26 -15.46 8.07
CA TRP A 46 -5.84 -15.20 8.04
C TRP A 46 -5.54 -13.69 7.84
N MET A 47 -6.22 -13.05 6.90
CA MET A 47 -6.07 -11.61 6.65
C MET A 47 -6.46 -10.76 7.88
N LYS A 48 -7.54 -11.14 8.59
CA LYS A 48 -7.93 -10.46 9.84
C LYS A 48 -6.87 -10.60 10.94
N LEU A 49 -6.25 -11.75 11.08
CA LEU A 49 -5.15 -11.97 12.04
C LEU A 49 -3.92 -11.09 11.71
N LEU A 50 -3.63 -10.86 10.44
CA LEU A 50 -2.59 -9.95 9.99
C LEU A 50 -2.95 -8.47 10.22
N GLY A 51 -4.20 -8.14 10.54
CA GLY A 51 -4.65 -6.76 10.68
C GLY A 51 -5.04 -6.11 9.35
N CYS A 52 -5.44 -6.91 8.35
CA CYS A 52 -5.97 -6.37 7.11
C CYS A 52 -7.34 -5.72 7.31
N VAL A 53 -7.58 -4.62 6.62
CA VAL A 53 -8.87 -3.91 6.59
C VAL A 53 -9.50 -4.09 5.23
N PHE A 54 -10.76 -4.52 5.20
CA PHE A 54 -11.51 -4.70 3.97
C PHE A 54 -12.28 -3.43 3.60
N VAL A 55 -12.26 -3.07 2.32
CA VAL A 55 -12.89 -1.85 1.82
C VAL A 55 -13.71 -2.10 0.56
N LYS A 56 -14.91 -1.57 0.54
CA LYS A 56 -15.74 -1.42 -0.65
C LYS A 56 -15.33 -0.12 -1.34
N ARG A 57 -14.58 -0.23 -2.42
CA ARG A 57 -13.90 0.93 -3.06
C ARG A 57 -14.84 1.92 -3.73
N ASP A 58 -16.05 1.48 -4.08
CA ASP A 58 -17.08 2.30 -4.74
C ASP A 58 -17.98 3.04 -3.71
N ASP A 59 -17.74 2.85 -2.42
CA ASP A 59 -18.45 3.50 -1.34
C ASP A 59 -17.51 4.43 -0.56
N ILE A 60 -17.78 5.74 -0.66
CA ILE A 60 -16.98 6.77 0.00
C ILE A 60 -17.01 6.61 1.53
N ARG A 61 -18.18 6.29 2.12
CA ARG A 61 -18.33 6.12 3.57
C ARG A 61 -17.57 4.89 4.06
N ALA A 62 -17.67 3.77 3.32
CA ALA A 62 -16.91 2.57 3.60
C ALA A 62 -15.39 2.82 3.48
N SER A 63 -14.96 3.60 2.50
CA SER A 63 -13.56 3.99 2.33
C SER A 63 -13.04 4.85 3.50
N VAL A 64 -13.82 5.81 3.96
CA VAL A 64 -13.46 6.64 5.13
C VAL A 64 -13.39 5.79 6.39
N LYS A 65 -14.36 4.88 6.61
CA LYS A 65 -14.33 3.94 7.73
C LYS A 65 -13.07 3.06 7.68
N ALA A 66 -12.76 2.46 6.55
CA ALA A 66 -11.58 1.61 6.38
C ALA A 66 -10.26 2.36 6.67
N LEU A 67 -10.15 3.63 6.27
CA LEU A 67 -9.00 4.48 6.61
C LEU A 67 -8.91 4.79 8.11
N ASN A 68 -10.04 4.95 8.80
CA ASN A 68 -10.06 5.13 10.25
C ASN A 68 -9.65 3.83 10.97
N ASP A 69 -10.15 2.68 10.53
CA ASP A 69 -9.78 1.36 11.06
C ASP A 69 -8.26 1.11 10.87
N ALA A 70 -7.72 1.43 9.68
CA ALA A 70 -6.29 1.37 9.41
C ALA A 70 -5.47 2.34 10.29
N THR A 71 -6.00 3.53 10.57
CA THR A 71 -5.38 4.49 11.50
C THR A 71 -5.27 3.90 12.90
N ALA A 72 -6.34 3.30 13.42
CA ALA A 72 -6.33 2.64 14.74
C ALA A 72 -5.31 1.49 14.83
N ILE A 73 -5.11 0.75 13.73
CA ILE A 73 -4.08 -0.29 13.65
C ILE A 73 -2.69 0.33 13.80
N VAL A 74 -2.41 1.43 13.11
CA VAL A 74 -1.11 2.11 13.23
C VAL A 74 -0.91 2.71 14.62
N GLU A 75 -1.95 3.30 15.22
CA GLU A 75 -1.95 3.80 16.61
C GLU A 75 -1.68 2.68 17.62
N SER A 76 -2.07 1.43 17.32
CA SER A 76 -1.76 0.26 18.17
C SER A 76 -0.30 -0.23 18.04
N GLY A 77 0.54 0.42 17.24
CA GLY A 77 1.96 0.09 17.07
C GLY A 77 2.26 -0.87 15.91
N LYS A 78 1.26 -1.23 15.09
CA LYS A 78 1.47 -2.08 13.90
C LYS A 78 1.67 -1.20 12.66
N SER A 79 2.53 -1.64 11.74
CA SER A 79 2.69 -1.00 10.44
C SER A 79 1.49 -1.28 9.53
N PHE A 80 1.34 -0.49 8.47
CA PHE A 80 0.25 -0.66 7.52
C PHE A 80 0.73 -0.45 6.09
N VAL A 81 0.25 -1.28 5.16
CA VAL A 81 0.54 -1.16 3.73
C VAL A 81 -0.67 -0.58 3.02
N ILE A 82 -0.47 0.42 2.18
CA ILE A 82 -1.51 0.99 1.34
C ILE A 82 -1.03 1.22 -0.08
N PHE A 83 -1.91 0.96 -1.03
CA PHE A 83 -1.75 1.31 -2.44
C PHE A 83 -2.64 2.50 -2.75
N PRO A 84 -2.10 3.73 -2.79
CA PRO A 84 -2.91 4.95 -2.87
C PRO A 84 -3.62 5.14 -4.21
N GLU A 85 -3.27 4.39 -5.23
CA GLU A 85 -3.99 4.31 -6.49
C GLU A 85 -5.43 3.80 -6.31
N GLY A 86 -5.67 2.99 -5.28
CA GLY A 86 -6.97 2.37 -5.00
C GLY A 86 -7.38 1.28 -5.98
N THR A 87 -6.62 1.06 -7.04
CA THR A 87 -6.79 -0.03 -8.01
C THR A 87 -5.44 -0.36 -8.64
N ARG A 88 -5.34 -1.49 -9.34
CA ARG A 88 -4.11 -1.83 -10.08
C ARG A 88 -3.99 -0.95 -11.31
N TYR A 89 -2.84 -0.31 -11.47
CA TYR A 89 -2.52 0.48 -12.64
C TYR A 89 -2.28 -0.42 -13.86
N LYS A 90 -2.97 -0.13 -14.96
CA LYS A 90 -2.95 -0.92 -16.20
C LYS A 90 -2.23 -0.22 -17.35
N GLY A 91 -1.70 0.97 -17.11
CA GLY A 91 -0.96 1.74 -18.11
C GLY A 91 0.42 1.18 -18.43
N GLU A 92 1.26 2.02 -19.01
CA GLU A 92 2.60 1.67 -19.48
C GLU A 92 3.48 1.06 -18.38
N GLU A 93 4.44 0.22 -18.78
CA GLU A 93 5.42 -0.36 -17.86
C GLU A 93 6.29 0.76 -17.26
N GLY A 94 6.70 0.62 -16.00
CA GLY A 94 7.39 1.68 -15.27
C GLY A 94 6.51 2.84 -14.82
N GLY A 95 5.19 2.80 -15.09
CA GLY A 95 4.23 3.82 -14.65
C GLY A 95 3.50 3.47 -13.36
N ALA A 96 2.94 4.48 -12.71
CA ALA A 96 2.01 4.36 -11.59
C ALA A 96 0.85 5.34 -11.76
N GLY A 97 -0.32 4.97 -11.28
CA GLY A 97 -1.51 5.81 -11.30
C GLY A 97 -1.40 7.04 -10.37
N GLU A 98 -2.44 7.83 -10.32
CA GLU A 98 -2.54 8.95 -9.40
C GLU A 98 -2.63 8.45 -7.95
N PHE A 99 -1.88 9.07 -7.04
CA PHE A 99 -1.90 8.76 -5.63
C PHE A 99 -2.92 9.62 -4.90
N LYS A 100 -3.99 8.98 -4.40
CA LYS A 100 -5.09 9.64 -3.70
C LYS A 100 -4.63 10.17 -2.34
N ALA A 101 -4.79 11.46 -2.10
CA ALA A 101 -4.39 12.12 -0.86
C ALA A 101 -5.01 11.51 0.41
N GLY A 102 -6.23 10.95 0.29
CA GLY A 102 -6.91 10.28 1.40
C GLY A 102 -6.11 9.14 2.02
N ALA A 103 -5.32 8.42 1.24
CA ALA A 103 -4.47 7.33 1.71
C ALA A 103 -3.40 7.77 2.70
N PHE A 104 -2.88 8.98 2.55
CA PHE A 104 -1.82 9.54 3.39
C PHE A 104 -2.30 10.05 4.74
N ARG A 105 -3.63 10.19 4.92
CA ARG A 105 -4.22 10.61 6.20
C ARG A 105 -3.87 9.68 7.36
N ILE A 106 -3.65 8.39 7.09
CA ILE A 106 -3.21 7.42 8.10
C ILE A 106 -1.89 7.89 8.70
N ALA A 107 -0.87 8.11 7.87
CA ALA A 107 0.45 8.53 8.30
C ALA A 107 0.44 9.93 8.95
N ILE A 108 -0.26 10.89 8.36
CA ILE A 108 -0.35 12.27 8.85
C ILE A 108 -1.02 12.31 10.24
N LYS A 109 -2.11 11.57 10.43
CA LYS A 109 -2.87 11.56 11.68
C LYS A 109 -2.12 10.87 12.82
N THR A 110 -1.40 9.79 12.53
CA THR A 110 -0.64 9.00 13.51
C THR A 110 0.76 9.53 13.75
N GLY A 111 1.28 10.40 12.88
CA GLY A 111 2.69 10.80 12.89
C GLY A 111 3.65 9.69 12.42
N ALA A 112 3.14 8.54 11.98
CA ALA A 112 3.97 7.46 11.48
C ALA A 112 4.66 7.86 10.17
N PRO A 113 5.96 7.54 9.98
CA PRO A 113 6.64 7.84 8.73
C PRO A 113 6.04 7.09 7.56
N VAL A 114 5.99 7.73 6.40
CA VAL A 114 5.69 7.09 5.10
C VAL A 114 6.95 6.44 4.57
N VAL A 115 6.87 5.16 4.24
CA VAL A 115 7.96 4.41 3.60
C VAL A 115 7.55 4.06 2.17
N PRO A 116 8.08 4.75 1.15
CA PRO A 116 7.77 4.42 -0.23
C PRO A 116 8.36 3.07 -0.62
N VAL A 117 7.61 2.29 -1.39
CA VAL A 117 8.03 0.97 -1.89
C VAL A 117 7.77 0.89 -3.39
N ALA A 118 8.83 0.72 -4.16
CA ALA A 118 8.73 0.53 -5.60
C ALA A 118 8.73 -0.96 -5.95
N ILE A 119 7.72 -1.39 -6.71
CA ILE A 119 7.54 -2.79 -7.15
C ILE A 119 7.55 -2.81 -8.67
N SER A 120 8.46 -3.57 -9.27
CA SER A 120 8.56 -3.73 -10.72
C SER A 120 8.68 -5.19 -11.14
N GLY A 121 8.25 -5.50 -12.39
CA GLY A 121 8.29 -6.83 -12.98
C GLY A 121 7.08 -7.74 -12.67
N ALA A 122 6.34 -7.50 -11.60
CA ALA A 122 5.26 -8.40 -11.14
C ALA A 122 4.16 -8.61 -12.19
N ARG A 123 3.68 -7.54 -12.85
CA ARG A 123 2.64 -7.61 -13.87
C ARG A 123 3.08 -8.40 -15.10
N GLY A 124 4.34 -8.21 -15.51
CA GLY A 124 4.92 -8.91 -16.66
C GLY A 124 4.96 -10.43 -16.49
N LEU A 125 4.99 -10.93 -15.23
CA LEU A 125 5.07 -12.34 -14.94
C LEU A 125 3.70 -13.03 -14.75
N PHE A 126 2.62 -12.29 -14.69
CA PHE A 126 1.30 -12.85 -14.41
C PHE A 126 0.19 -12.26 -15.30
N GLU A 127 -0.21 -11.00 -15.07
CA GLU A 127 -1.35 -10.43 -15.78
C GLU A 127 -1.10 -10.26 -17.28
N ALA A 128 0.13 -9.96 -17.69
CA ALA A 128 0.50 -9.85 -19.10
C ALA A 128 0.39 -11.20 -19.85
N HIS A 129 0.41 -12.32 -19.12
CA HIS A 129 0.28 -13.66 -19.65
C HIS A 129 -1.10 -14.30 -19.38
N GLY A 130 -2.16 -13.46 -19.27
CA GLY A 130 -3.52 -13.94 -19.06
C GLY A 130 -3.72 -14.62 -17.70
N ASN A 131 -3.08 -14.11 -16.66
CA ASN A 131 -3.06 -14.66 -15.29
C ASN A 131 -2.41 -16.06 -15.20
N ARG A 132 -1.45 -16.34 -16.05
CA ARG A 132 -0.59 -17.51 -15.94
C ARG A 132 0.78 -17.09 -15.44
N ALA A 133 1.26 -17.75 -14.39
CA ALA A 133 2.59 -17.48 -13.84
C ALA A 133 3.67 -17.88 -14.82
N THR A 134 4.60 -16.99 -15.10
CA THR A 134 5.80 -17.22 -15.92
C THR A 134 7.05 -16.98 -15.08
N PRO A 135 8.15 -17.69 -15.35
CA PRO A 135 9.43 -17.43 -14.69
C PRO A 135 9.94 -16.01 -14.97
N GLY A 136 10.58 -15.40 -13.98
CA GLY A 136 11.18 -14.09 -14.12
C GLY A 136 11.55 -13.48 -12.78
N SER A 137 11.97 -12.22 -12.80
CA SER A 137 12.40 -11.49 -11.61
C SER A 137 11.42 -10.37 -11.26
N ILE A 138 11.16 -10.24 -9.97
CA ILE A 138 10.40 -9.12 -9.41
C ILE A 138 11.33 -8.36 -8.48
N HIS A 139 11.35 -7.06 -8.61
CA HIS A 139 12.17 -6.20 -7.77
C HIS A 139 11.29 -5.39 -6.83
N ILE A 140 11.62 -5.45 -5.53
CA ILE A 140 11.02 -4.63 -4.48
C ILE A 140 12.11 -3.75 -3.90
N ARG A 141 11.92 -2.43 -3.96
CA ARG A 141 12.84 -1.45 -3.37
C ARG A 141 12.11 -0.70 -2.26
N ILE A 142 12.59 -0.85 -1.04
CA ILE A 142 12.13 -0.09 0.12
C ILE A 142 12.97 1.17 0.18
N LEU A 143 12.32 2.33 0.10
CA LEU A 143 13.01 3.62 -0.02
C LEU A 143 13.08 4.33 1.34
N PRO A 144 13.90 5.38 1.47
CA PRO A 144 14.06 6.11 2.73
C PRO A 144 12.71 6.62 3.27
N PRO A 145 12.50 6.55 4.59
CA PRO A 145 11.26 7.00 5.21
C PRO A 145 11.12 8.52 5.16
N ILE A 146 9.91 8.97 4.89
CA ILE A 146 9.52 10.39 4.90
C ILE A 146 8.79 10.67 6.21
N ARG A 147 9.30 11.60 7.02
CA ARG A 147 8.68 12.00 8.28
C ARG A 147 7.42 12.80 8.03
N THR A 148 6.35 12.51 8.77
CA THR A 148 5.06 13.23 8.65
C THR A 148 4.79 14.17 9.81
N VAL A 149 5.50 13.98 10.93
CA VAL A 149 5.38 14.84 12.11
C VAL A 149 5.88 16.24 11.79
N GLY A 150 5.05 17.24 12.10
CA GLY A 150 5.40 18.66 11.89
C GLY A 150 5.20 19.18 10.48
N MET A 151 4.71 18.37 9.55
CA MET A 151 4.39 18.82 8.19
C MET A 151 3.32 19.91 8.20
N SER A 152 3.60 21.01 7.51
CA SER A 152 2.62 22.07 7.20
C SER A 152 1.50 21.52 6.29
N LYS A 153 0.37 22.22 6.22
CA LYS A 153 -0.73 21.85 5.30
C LYS A 153 -0.29 21.82 3.83
N ALA A 154 0.65 22.66 3.44
CA ALA A 154 1.19 22.69 2.08
C ALA A 154 2.00 21.43 1.79
N GLU A 155 2.89 21.02 2.70
CA GLU A 155 3.67 19.78 2.56
C GLU A 155 2.78 18.53 2.56
N GLN A 156 1.76 18.48 3.43
CA GLN A 156 0.77 17.40 3.45
C GLN A 156 0.03 17.27 2.11
N LYS A 157 -0.29 18.39 1.45
CA LYS A 157 -0.95 18.40 0.14
C LYS A 157 -0.01 17.89 -0.97
N GLN A 158 1.29 18.15 -0.88
CA GLN A 158 2.28 17.74 -1.86
C GLN A 158 2.78 16.30 -1.64
N LEU A 159 2.62 15.75 -0.44
CA LEU A 159 3.14 14.44 -0.06
C LEU A 159 2.74 13.30 -1.02
N PRO A 160 1.49 13.18 -1.50
CA PRO A 160 1.10 12.12 -2.44
C PRO A 160 1.93 12.13 -3.71
N GLU A 161 2.08 13.29 -4.33
CA GLU A 161 2.84 13.42 -5.58
C GLU A 161 4.35 13.26 -5.33
N ALA A 162 4.89 13.79 -4.25
CA ALA A 162 6.30 13.59 -3.88
C ALA A 162 6.63 12.10 -3.72
N VAL A 163 5.79 11.34 -3.01
CA VAL A 163 5.96 9.89 -2.84
C VAL A 163 5.81 9.17 -4.17
N ARG A 164 4.84 9.56 -5.00
CA ARG A 164 4.65 8.98 -6.33
C ARG A 164 5.88 9.17 -7.21
N GLN A 165 6.44 10.37 -7.27
CA GLN A 165 7.65 10.66 -8.04
C GLN A 165 8.87 9.89 -7.52
N THR A 166 9.00 9.76 -6.19
CA THR A 166 10.05 8.96 -5.56
C THR A 166 9.98 7.49 -5.97
N ILE A 167 8.77 6.93 -6.09
CA ILE A 167 8.56 5.55 -6.55
C ILE A 167 8.84 5.43 -8.05
N LEU A 168 8.30 6.34 -8.88
CA LEU A 168 8.49 6.33 -10.33
C LEU A 168 9.97 6.37 -10.73
N ALA A 169 10.79 7.11 -10.00
CA ALA A 169 12.24 7.17 -10.23
C ALA A 169 12.97 5.83 -10.00
N GLN A 170 12.27 4.81 -9.47
CA GLN A 170 12.82 3.48 -9.14
C GLN A 170 12.19 2.34 -9.95
N LEU A 171 11.20 2.63 -10.80
CA LEU A 171 10.56 1.66 -11.68
C LEU A 171 11.26 1.56 -13.02
#